data_cba132575496f36945c612292123be5d
#
_entry.id   cba132575496f36945c612292123be5d
#
_cell.length_a   1.000
_cell.length_b   1.000
_cell.length_c   1.000
_cell.angle_alpha   90.00
_cell.angle_beta   90.00
_cell.angle_gamma   90.00
#
_symmetry.space_group_name_H-M   'P 1'
#
loop_
_entity.id
_entity.type
_entity.pdbx_description
1 polymer ?
#
loop_
_entity_poly.entity_id
_entity_poly.type
_entity_poly.pdbx_seq_one_letter_code
_entity_poly.pdbx_strand_id
1 'polypeptide(L)'
;MNQEELQVAAFEIILHSGTARTEIHEAFADMREGRFDEAEAKLDHSDEEILEAHHAQTKLLQDYASGVEIKIEIIMVHAQDHLMTTM
;
A
#
# COMPACT_ATOMS: atom_id res chain seq x y z
N MET A 1 -6.16 11.45 16.37
CA MET A 1 -6.71 10.37 15.50
C MET A 1 -7.38 9.34 16.39
N ASN A 2 -8.65 9.04 16.14
CA ASN A 2 -9.34 8.02 16.92
C ASN A 2 -9.06 6.62 16.35
N GLN A 3 -9.52 5.60 17.06
CA GLN A 3 -9.27 4.20 16.67
C GLN A 3 -9.89 3.86 15.31
N GLU A 4 -11.07 4.40 15.04
CA GLU A 4 -11.74 4.14 13.76
C GLU A 4 -10.97 4.75 12.59
N GLU A 5 -10.49 5.99 12.72
CA GLU A 5 -9.67 6.63 11.70
C GLU A 5 -8.37 5.88 11.47
N LEU A 6 -7.76 5.39 12.55
CA LEU A 6 -6.53 4.59 12.46
C LEU A 6 -6.77 3.29 11.70
N GLN A 7 -7.88 2.61 11.97
CA GLN A 7 -8.23 1.38 11.27
C GLN A 7 -8.49 1.62 9.79
N VAL A 8 -9.19 2.72 9.44
CA VAL A 8 -9.41 3.08 8.03
C VAL A 8 -8.10 3.32 7.31
N ALA A 9 -7.17 4.06 7.93
CA ALA A 9 -5.86 4.30 7.35
C ALA A 9 -5.09 2.99 7.14
N ALA A 10 -5.14 2.07 8.11
CA ALA A 10 -4.49 0.78 7.99
C ALA A 10 -5.08 -0.04 6.84
N PHE A 11 -6.41 -0.07 6.70
CA PHE A 11 -7.08 -0.77 5.61
C PHE A 11 -6.71 -0.19 4.24
N GLU A 12 -6.61 1.14 4.13
CA GLU A 12 -6.18 1.78 2.88
C GLU A 12 -4.77 1.33 2.49
N ILE A 13 -3.84 1.29 3.44
CA ILE A 13 -2.48 0.83 3.18
C ILE A 13 -2.49 -0.64 2.73
N ILE A 14 -3.24 -1.49 3.42
CA ILE A 14 -3.34 -2.92 3.07
C ILE A 14 -3.95 -3.09 1.69
N LEU A 15 -5.04 -2.39 1.40
CA LEU A 15 -5.75 -2.49 0.12
C LEU A 15 -4.85 -2.10 -1.04
N HIS A 16 -4.27 -0.91 -1.00
CA HIS A 16 -3.45 -0.42 -2.10
C HIS A 16 -2.16 -1.22 -2.26
N SER A 17 -1.52 -1.61 -1.16
CA SER A 17 -0.33 -2.46 -1.19
C SER A 17 -0.65 -3.85 -1.75
N GLY A 18 -1.79 -4.43 -1.37
CA GLY A 18 -2.23 -5.73 -1.85
C GLY A 18 -2.57 -5.71 -3.33
N THR A 19 -3.26 -4.66 -3.80
CA THR A 19 -3.57 -4.49 -5.21
C THR A 19 -2.29 -4.37 -6.03
N ALA A 20 -1.33 -3.56 -5.56
CA ALA A 20 -0.04 -3.42 -6.23
C ALA A 20 0.69 -4.76 -6.32
N ARG A 21 0.72 -5.54 -5.24
CA ARG A 21 1.38 -6.85 -5.22
C ARG A 21 0.76 -7.81 -6.23
N THR A 22 -0.57 -7.86 -6.29
CA THR A 22 -1.29 -8.70 -7.24
C THR A 22 -0.96 -8.30 -8.67
N GLU A 23 -0.96 -7.01 -8.98
CA GLU A 23 -0.65 -6.51 -10.31
C GLU A 23 0.79 -6.81 -10.73
N ILE A 24 1.74 -6.72 -9.79
CA ILE A 24 3.13 -7.07 -10.07
C ILE A 24 3.26 -8.55 -10.41
N HIS A 25 2.58 -9.43 -9.67
CA HIS A 25 2.59 -10.87 -9.97
C HIS A 25 1.95 -11.17 -11.33
N GLU A 26 0.86 -10.50 -11.66
CA GLU A 26 0.21 -10.64 -12.97
C GLU A 26 1.12 -10.13 -14.09
N ALA A 27 1.84 -9.03 -13.85
CA ALA A 27 2.80 -8.50 -14.82
C ALA A 27 3.91 -9.51 -15.12
N PHE A 28 4.43 -10.20 -14.10
CA PHE A 28 5.42 -11.25 -14.31
C PHE A 28 4.85 -12.40 -15.15
N ALA A 29 3.59 -12.79 -14.92
CA ALA A 29 2.94 -13.81 -15.72
C ALA A 29 2.80 -13.35 -17.18
N ASP A 30 2.42 -12.10 -17.41
CA ASP A 30 2.31 -11.53 -18.76
C ASP A 30 3.66 -11.51 -19.47
N MET A 31 4.73 -11.16 -18.78
CA MET A 31 6.08 -11.16 -19.34
C MET A 31 6.51 -12.56 -19.76
N ARG A 32 6.20 -13.58 -18.96
CA ARG A 32 6.52 -14.97 -19.31
C ARG A 32 5.82 -15.43 -20.58
N GLU A 33 4.65 -14.85 -20.88
CA GLU A 33 3.88 -15.19 -22.08
C GLU A 33 4.10 -14.21 -23.24
N GLY A 34 5.00 -13.25 -23.08
CA GLY A 34 5.34 -12.29 -24.12
C GLY A 34 4.36 -11.12 -24.25
N ARG A 35 3.46 -10.94 -23.29
CA ARG A 35 2.52 -9.82 -23.29
C ARG A 35 3.13 -8.62 -22.59
N PHE A 36 4.12 -8.00 -23.22
CA PHE A 36 4.91 -6.93 -22.60
C PHE A 36 4.13 -5.63 -22.41
N ASP A 37 3.22 -5.30 -23.33
CA ASP A 37 2.42 -4.07 -23.19
C ASP A 37 1.45 -4.17 -22.01
N GLU A 38 0.82 -5.32 -21.82
CA GLU A 38 -0.03 -5.56 -20.67
C GLU A 38 0.76 -5.55 -19.37
N ALA A 39 1.96 -6.13 -19.37
CA ALA A 39 2.83 -6.13 -18.21
C ALA A 39 3.22 -4.70 -17.81
N GLU A 40 3.60 -3.87 -18.77
CA GLU A 40 3.96 -2.48 -18.53
C GLU A 40 2.79 -1.68 -17.96
N ALA A 41 1.59 -1.86 -18.49
CA ALA A 41 0.40 -1.18 -18.00
C ALA A 41 0.10 -1.56 -16.54
N LYS A 42 0.26 -2.84 -16.18
CA LYS A 42 0.06 -3.31 -14.81
C LYS A 42 1.11 -2.76 -13.86
N LEU A 43 2.38 -2.71 -14.28
CA LEU A 43 3.43 -2.13 -13.47
C LEU A 43 3.22 -0.64 -13.23
N ASP A 44 2.78 0.10 -14.24
CA ASP A 44 2.46 1.52 -14.10
C ASP A 44 1.31 1.72 -13.11
N HIS A 45 0.26 0.92 -13.20
CA HIS A 45 -0.86 1.00 -12.28
C HIS A 45 -0.45 0.59 -10.86
N SER A 46 0.44 -0.40 -10.71
CA SER A 46 0.95 -0.80 -9.40
C SER A 46 1.73 0.33 -8.72
N ASP A 47 2.47 1.13 -9.50
CA ASP A 47 3.15 2.30 -8.97
C ASP A 47 2.18 3.33 -8.40
N GLU A 48 1.03 3.55 -9.09
CA GLU A 48 -0.02 4.44 -8.59
C GLU A 48 -0.62 3.91 -7.28
N GLU A 49 -0.84 2.61 -7.17
CA GLU A 49 -1.37 1.99 -5.96
C GLU A 49 -0.39 2.09 -4.79
N ILE A 50 0.90 1.89 -5.04
CA ILE A 50 1.94 2.06 -4.01
C ILE A 50 1.97 3.51 -3.55
N LEU A 51 1.83 4.47 -4.46
CA LEU A 51 1.79 5.89 -4.12
C LEU A 51 0.62 6.22 -3.19
N GLU A 52 -0.56 5.65 -3.45
CA GLU A 52 -1.72 5.83 -2.57
C GLU A 52 -1.46 5.27 -1.17
N ALA A 53 -0.82 4.10 -1.08
CA ALA A 53 -0.44 3.51 0.20
C ALA A 53 0.55 4.43 0.95
N HIS A 54 1.51 4.99 0.24
CA HIS A 54 2.46 5.94 0.82
C HIS A 54 1.79 7.22 1.30
N HIS A 55 0.79 7.73 0.57
CA HIS A 55 0.03 8.90 1.00
C HIS A 55 -0.68 8.65 2.34
N ALA A 56 -1.29 7.49 2.50
CA ALA A 56 -1.93 7.11 3.76
C ALA A 56 -0.91 7.02 4.89
N GLN A 57 0.26 6.43 4.63
CA GLN A 57 1.34 6.33 5.61
C GLN A 57 1.88 7.72 5.99
N THR A 58 2.09 8.59 5.00
CA THR A 58 2.60 9.94 5.23
C THR A 58 1.66 10.73 6.15
N LYS A 59 0.36 10.60 5.94
CA LYS A 59 -0.62 11.25 6.80
C LYS A 59 -0.49 10.78 8.25
N LEU A 60 -0.29 9.48 8.48
CA LEU A 60 -0.06 8.95 9.81
C LEU A 60 1.19 9.53 10.46
N LEU A 61 2.29 9.61 9.69
CA LEU A 61 3.54 10.18 10.17
C LEU A 61 3.41 11.66 10.50
N GLN A 62 2.68 12.42 9.67
CA GLN A 62 2.43 13.84 9.91
C GLN A 62 1.60 14.05 11.18
N ASP A 63 0.57 13.25 11.38
CA ASP A 63 -0.27 13.32 12.57
C ASP A 63 0.54 13.01 13.83
N TYR A 64 1.39 11.98 13.77
CA TYR A 64 2.28 11.65 14.88
C TYR A 64 3.25 12.79 15.18
N ALA A 65 3.85 13.37 14.15
CA ALA A 65 4.79 14.49 14.31
C ALA A 65 4.13 15.75 14.86
N SER A 66 2.82 15.91 14.64
CA SER A 66 2.03 17.03 15.17
C SER A 66 1.57 16.81 16.63
N GLY A 67 1.95 15.71 17.24
CA GLY A 67 1.61 15.39 18.62
C GLY A 67 0.34 14.58 18.79
N VAL A 68 -0.26 14.11 17.69
CA VAL A 68 -1.42 13.22 17.76
C VAL A 68 -0.99 11.86 18.26
N GLU A 69 -1.64 11.36 19.30
CA GLU A 69 -1.35 10.04 19.82
C GLU A 69 -1.90 8.97 18.89
N ILE A 70 -1.04 8.02 18.47
CA ILE A 70 -1.41 6.91 17.61
C ILE A 70 -1.13 5.61 18.36
N LYS A 71 -2.16 4.80 18.55
CA LYS A 71 -2.01 3.50 19.19
C LYS A 71 -1.42 2.50 18.20
N ILE A 72 -0.46 1.71 18.68
CA ILE A 72 0.10 0.62 17.89
C ILE A 72 -0.81 -0.58 18.05
N GLU A 73 -1.51 -0.94 16.96
CA GLU A 73 -2.39 -2.10 16.91
C GLU A 73 -1.84 -3.12 15.93
N ILE A 74 -2.27 -4.37 16.07
CA ILE A 74 -1.81 -5.47 15.18
C ILE A 74 -2.10 -5.14 13.72
N ILE A 75 -3.29 -4.57 13.43
CA ILE A 75 -3.63 -4.23 12.05
C ILE A 75 -2.70 -3.17 11.47
N MET A 76 -2.22 -2.24 12.29
CA MET A 76 -1.27 -1.21 11.85
C MET A 76 0.10 -1.82 11.55
N VAL A 77 0.58 -2.72 12.38
CA VAL A 77 1.84 -3.44 12.16
C VAL A 77 1.74 -4.24 10.86
N HIS A 78 0.63 -4.93 10.66
CA HIS A 78 0.38 -5.69 9.43
C HIS A 78 0.38 -4.78 8.21
N ALA A 79 -0.27 -3.62 8.29
CA ALA A 79 -0.32 -2.66 7.20
C ALA A 79 1.07 -2.17 6.80
N GLN A 80 1.91 -1.81 7.77
CA GLN A 80 3.27 -1.35 7.52
C GLN A 80 4.12 -2.46 6.88
N ASP A 81 4.00 -3.68 7.40
CA ASP A 81 4.70 -4.83 6.84
C ASP A 81 4.26 -5.07 5.38
N HIS A 82 2.96 -5.01 5.13
CA HIS A 82 2.41 -5.21 3.78
C HIS A 82 2.93 -4.18 2.79
N LEU A 83 2.96 -2.91 3.18
CA LEU A 83 3.52 -1.84 2.36
C LEU A 83 5.01 -2.04 2.12
N MET A 84 5.79 -2.25 3.18
CA MET A 84 7.25 -2.36 3.09
C MET A 84 7.69 -3.57 2.27
N THR A 85 6.96 -4.68 2.33
CA THR A 85 7.31 -5.88 1.55
C THR A 85 6.82 -5.83 0.10
N THR A 86 5.91 -4.89 -0.22
CA THR A 86 5.43 -4.70 -1.59
C THR A 86 6.32 -3.75 -2.39
N MET A 87 6.94 -2.81 -1.72
CA MET A 87 7.80 -1.81 -2.37
C MET A 87 9.01 -2.41 -3.09
#